data_27d5212787c5e95cd7722e8486becede
#
_entry.id   27d5212787c5e95cd7722e8486becede
#
_cell.length_a   1.000
_cell.length_b   1.000
_cell.length_c   1.000
_cell.angle_alpha   90.00
_cell.angle_beta   90.00
_cell.angle_gamma   90.00
#
_symmetry.space_group_name_H-M   'P 1'
#
loop_
_entity.id
_entity.type
_entity.pdbx_description
1 polymer ?
#
loop_
_entity_poly.entity_id
_entity_poly.type
_entity_poly.pdbx_seq_one_letter_code
_entity_poly.pdbx_strand_id
1 'polypeptide(L)'
;MFSLNVPLAPAVSRLATDLHLKRSGFDRVRERHTLVCKRFGVDDIDAASSRTDDATPSKPDALRALRRDLRPVLSATAPFDVAVTGVAVFDDPASGSRPVVYLAVESAGLVRLHRRLCDAYGPIPGIEGDDYEPHVTLARGGSPDPGVVADLVASSFEPVRWRVHALDVYDPDYREVAATIDL
;
A
#
# COMPACT_ATOMS: atom_id res chain seq x y z
N MET A 1 -3.78 6.07 -12.76
CA MET A 1 -3.26 5.00 -11.86
C MET A 1 -4.21 4.84 -10.71
N PHE A 2 -4.46 3.61 -10.26
CA PHE A 2 -5.19 3.28 -9.03
C PHE A 2 -4.34 2.39 -8.14
N SER A 3 -4.69 2.28 -6.86
CA SER A 3 -4.13 1.24 -5.99
C SER A 3 -5.22 0.54 -5.21
N LEU A 4 -5.02 -0.74 -4.94
CA LEU A 4 -5.84 -1.52 -4.02
C LEU A 4 -5.17 -1.47 -2.65
N ASN A 5 -5.84 -0.90 -1.68
CA ASN A 5 -5.30 -0.65 -0.35
C ASN A 5 -6.05 -1.43 0.71
N VAL A 6 -5.34 -1.83 1.73
CA VAL A 6 -5.91 -2.39 2.95
C VAL A 6 -6.39 -1.24 3.85
N PRO A 7 -7.66 -1.18 4.26
CA PRO A 7 -8.13 -0.23 5.26
C PRO A 7 -7.34 -0.38 6.56
N LEU A 8 -6.80 0.73 7.07
CA LEU A 8 -5.99 0.71 8.29
C LEU A 8 -6.88 0.77 9.54
N ALA A 9 -6.54 -0.03 10.54
CA ALA A 9 -7.15 0.13 11.86
C ALA A 9 -6.82 1.51 12.45
N PRO A 10 -7.76 2.18 13.16
CA PRO A 10 -7.50 3.48 13.79
C PRO A 10 -6.29 3.50 14.72
N ALA A 11 -5.94 2.36 15.32
CA ALA A 11 -4.76 2.21 16.17
C ALA A 11 -3.45 2.41 15.40
N VAL A 12 -3.39 2.08 14.10
CA VAL A 12 -2.21 2.32 13.25
C VAL A 12 -1.99 3.82 13.06
N SER A 13 -3.07 4.58 12.83
CA SER A 13 -2.97 6.04 12.69
C SER A 13 -2.54 6.71 14.01
N ARG A 14 -3.02 6.22 15.17
CA ARG A 14 -2.57 6.68 16.48
C ARG A 14 -1.08 6.40 16.68
N LEU A 15 -0.64 5.16 16.42
CA LEU A 15 0.77 4.79 16.50
C LEU A 15 1.65 5.69 15.61
N ALA A 16 1.24 5.92 14.35
CA ALA A 16 1.95 6.81 13.45
C ALA A 16 2.02 8.26 13.97
N THR A 17 1.00 8.72 14.67
CA THR A 17 0.98 10.04 15.33
C THR A 17 1.92 10.07 16.53
N ASP A 18 1.93 9.04 17.36
CA ASP A 18 2.80 8.94 18.53
C ASP A 18 4.29 8.97 18.16
N LEU A 19 4.62 8.42 16.98
CA LEU A 19 5.97 8.44 16.42
C LEU A 19 6.31 9.77 15.72
N HIS A 20 5.40 10.74 15.64
CA HIS A 20 5.56 11.96 14.85
C HIS A 20 6.77 12.80 15.29
N LEU A 21 6.96 12.99 16.59
CA LEU A 21 8.07 13.80 17.15
C LEU A 21 9.46 13.25 16.82
N LYS A 22 9.53 11.95 16.48
CA LYS A 22 10.78 11.27 16.11
C LYS A 22 11.12 11.37 14.62
N ARG A 23 10.31 12.09 13.83
CA ARG A 23 10.44 12.15 12.36
C ARG A 23 11.05 13.43 11.85
N SER A 24 11.80 14.15 12.68
CA SER A 24 12.50 15.37 12.29
C SER A 24 13.65 15.11 11.31
N GLY A 25 13.92 16.09 10.45
CA GLY A 25 14.96 16.00 9.42
C GLY A 25 14.57 15.29 8.13
N PHE A 26 13.33 14.77 8.05
CA PHE A 26 12.79 14.20 6.81
C PHE A 26 12.15 15.26 5.92
N ASP A 27 12.30 15.13 4.59
CA ASP A 27 11.67 16.04 3.62
C ASP A 27 10.16 15.94 3.62
N ARG A 28 9.65 14.71 3.81
CA ARG A 28 8.21 14.40 3.75
C ARG A 28 7.82 13.49 4.89
N VAL A 29 6.99 14.00 5.77
CA VAL A 29 6.27 13.21 6.77
C VAL A 29 4.86 12.95 6.25
N ARG A 30 4.40 11.70 6.33
CA ARG A 30 3.08 11.31 5.85
C ARG A 30 2.01 11.69 6.88
N GLU A 31 1.02 12.45 6.45
CA GLU A 31 -0.20 12.74 7.21
C GLU A 31 -1.28 11.68 6.96
N ARG A 32 -1.33 11.19 5.72
CA ARG A 32 -2.20 10.08 5.32
C ARG A 32 -1.36 8.83 5.12
N HIS A 33 -1.75 7.78 5.83
CA HIS A 33 -1.09 6.50 5.81
C HIS A 33 -1.86 5.52 4.93
N THR A 34 -1.14 4.73 4.15
CA THR A 34 -1.72 3.71 3.26
C THR A 34 -0.92 2.42 3.36
N LEU A 35 -1.62 1.29 3.36
CA LEU A 35 -1.05 -0.04 3.17
C LEU A 35 -1.49 -0.53 1.79
N VAL A 36 -0.58 -0.49 0.82
CA VAL A 36 -0.87 -0.84 -0.57
C VAL A 36 -0.75 -2.34 -0.77
N CYS A 37 -1.80 -2.96 -1.31
CA CYS A 37 -1.77 -4.36 -1.75
C CYS A 37 -1.23 -4.46 -3.19
N LYS A 38 -1.75 -3.65 -4.11
CA LYS A 38 -1.37 -3.68 -5.54
C LYS A 38 -1.61 -2.32 -6.19
N ARG A 39 -0.77 -1.95 -7.14
CA ARG A 39 -0.97 -0.75 -8.00
C ARG A 39 -1.40 -1.18 -9.39
N PHE A 40 -2.22 -0.36 -10.03
CA PHE A 40 -2.74 -0.60 -11.37
C PHE A 40 -2.48 0.63 -12.24
N GLY A 41 -1.74 0.46 -13.32
CA GLY A 41 -1.68 1.42 -14.41
C GLY A 41 -3.00 1.44 -15.21
N VAL A 42 -3.20 2.45 -16.03
CA VAL A 42 -4.35 2.47 -16.96
C VAL A 42 -4.20 1.34 -17.98
N ASP A 43 -2.98 1.13 -18.47
CA ASP A 43 -2.66 0.10 -19.44
C ASP A 43 -2.89 -1.33 -18.92
N ASP A 44 -2.64 -1.57 -17.61
CA ASP A 44 -2.89 -2.87 -16.97
C ASP A 44 -4.39 -3.21 -16.95
N ILE A 45 -5.24 -2.20 -16.82
CA ILE A 45 -6.70 -2.36 -16.78
C ILE A 45 -7.24 -2.68 -18.18
N ASP A 46 -6.67 -2.08 -19.23
CA ASP A 46 -7.06 -2.31 -20.62
C ASP A 46 -6.63 -3.68 -21.13
N ALA A 47 -5.42 -4.12 -20.80
CA ALA A 47 -4.91 -5.42 -21.18
C ALA A 47 -5.80 -6.57 -20.66
N ALA A 48 -6.37 -6.42 -19.46
CA ALA A 48 -7.29 -7.38 -18.87
C ALA A 48 -8.70 -7.35 -19.50
N SER A 49 -9.07 -6.27 -20.19
CA SER A 49 -10.43 -6.05 -20.70
C SER A 49 -10.65 -6.43 -22.16
N SER A 50 -9.64 -6.90 -22.91
CA SER A 50 -9.73 -7.37 -24.32
C SER A 50 -10.55 -6.45 -25.23
N ARG A 51 -10.33 -5.14 -25.18
CA ARG A 51 -11.04 -4.16 -26.02
C ARG A 51 -10.23 -3.78 -27.24
N THR A 52 -10.86 -3.91 -28.40
CA THR A 52 -10.33 -3.62 -29.75
C THR A 52 -10.44 -2.15 -30.16
N ASP A 53 -10.68 -1.22 -29.26
CA ASP A 53 -10.76 0.21 -29.57
C ASP A 53 -9.49 0.95 -29.10
N ASP A 54 -8.84 1.64 -30.04
CA ASP A 54 -7.58 2.39 -29.91
C ASP A 54 -7.69 3.66 -28.99
N ALA A 55 -8.77 3.83 -28.26
CA ALA A 55 -8.96 4.99 -27.38
C ALA A 55 -8.64 4.64 -25.93
N THR A 56 -7.66 5.33 -25.33
CA THR A 56 -7.39 5.28 -23.90
C THR A 56 -8.69 5.54 -23.12
N PRO A 57 -9.13 4.61 -22.24
CA PRO A 57 -10.38 4.75 -21.53
C PRO A 57 -10.36 5.98 -20.61
N SER A 58 -11.53 6.57 -20.44
CA SER A 58 -11.67 7.61 -19.42
C SER A 58 -11.41 7.02 -18.02
N LYS A 59 -10.92 7.83 -17.09
CA LYS A 59 -10.64 7.40 -15.72
C LYS A 59 -11.86 6.76 -15.02
N PRO A 60 -13.11 7.28 -15.18
CA PRO A 60 -14.31 6.61 -14.68
C PRO A 60 -14.56 5.23 -15.31
N ASP A 61 -14.26 5.07 -16.60
CA ASP A 61 -14.41 3.78 -17.29
C ASP A 61 -13.37 2.77 -16.80
N ALA A 62 -12.12 3.21 -16.64
CA ALA A 62 -11.05 2.40 -16.06
C ALA A 62 -11.39 1.94 -14.63
N LEU A 63 -11.91 2.82 -13.77
CA LEU A 63 -12.37 2.47 -12.43
C LEU A 63 -13.50 1.44 -12.47
N ARG A 64 -14.45 1.61 -13.37
CA ARG A 64 -15.59 0.67 -13.53
C ARG A 64 -15.12 -0.70 -14.00
N ALA A 65 -14.19 -0.75 -14.94
CA ALA A 65 -13.55 -1.99 -15.40
C ALA A 65 -12.77 -2.67 -14.26
N LEU A 66 -11.90 -1.92 -13.58
CA LEU A 66 -11.10 -2.44 -12.46
C LEU A 66 -12.00 -3.05 -11.35
N ARG A 67 -13.06 -2.35 -10.96
CA ARG A 67 -14.02 -2.86 -9.96
C ARG A 67 -14.68 -4.16 -10.38
N ARG A 68 -15.09 -4.25 -11.66
CA ARG A 68 -15.71 -5.47 -12.20
C ARG A 68 -14.72 -6.63 -12.16
N ASP A 69 -13.48 -6.39 -12.53
CA ASP A 69 -12.46 -7.44 -12.69
C ASP A 69 -11.87 -7.87 -11.34
N LEU A 70 -11.77 -6.95 -10.36
CA LEU A 70 -11.32 -7.28 -9.00
C LEU A 70 -12.37 -8.03 -8.18
N ARG A 71 -13.67 -7.80 -8.41
CA ARG A 71 -14.74 -8.39 -7.60
C ARG A 71 -14.66 -9.92 -7.51
N PRO A 72 -14.49 -10.71 -8.59
CA PRO A 72 -14.36 -12.16 -8.50
C PRO A 72 -13.13 -12.61 -7.72
N VAL A 73 -12.01 -11.89 -7.83
CA VAL A 73 -10.77 -12.22 -7.11
C VAL A 73 -10.93 -11.96 -5.62
N LEU A 74 -11.53 -10.84 -5.24
CA LEU A 74 -11.69 -10.45 -3.85
C LEU A 74 -12.77 -11.28 -3.16
N SER A 75 -13.94 -11.50 -3.76
CA SER A 75 -15.00 -12.35 -3.19
C SER A 75 -14.60 -13.82 -3.05
N ALA A 76 -13.57 -14.30 -3.76
CA ALA A 76 -12.97 -15.62 -3.59
C ALA A 76 -11.80 -15.61 -2.56
N THR A 77 -11.54 -14.49 -1.90
CA THR A 77 -10.48 -14.34 -0.91
C THR A 77 -11.11 -14.31 0.48
N ALA A 78 -10.73 -15.24 1.34
CA ALA A 78 -11.20 -15.21 2.73
C ALA A 78 -10.62 -14.00 3.48
N PRO A 79 -11.37 -13.39 4.41
CA PRO A 79 -10.86 -12.38 5.32
C PRO A 79 -9.57 -12.83 6.01
N PHE A 80 -8.59 -11.94 6.15
CA PHE A 80 -7.27 -12.26 6.66
C PHE A 80 -6.79 -11.27 7.72
N ASP A 81 -5.85 -11.72 8.55
CA ASP A 81 -5.28 -10.93 9.62
C ASP A 81 -4.05 -10.17 9.14
N VAL A 82 -3.88 -8.98 9.69
CA VAL A 82 -2.74 -8.08 9.46
C VAL A 82 -2.18 -7.62 10.80
N ALA A 83 -0.87 -7.51 10.90
CA ALA A 83 -0.18 -7.01 12.08
C ALA A 83 0.86 -5.96 11.70
N VAL A 84 0.86 -4.81 12.39
CA VAL A 84 2.01 -3.89 12.42
C VAL A 84 2.89 -4.34 13.57
N THR A 85 4.16 -4.68 13.29
CA THR A 85 5.03 -5.35 14.25
C THR A 85 6.26 -4.54 14.66
N GLY A 86 6.60 -3.49 13.92
CA GLY A 86 7.78 -2.68 14.22
C GLY A 86 7.93 -1.49 13.29
N VAL A 87 9.02 -0.76 13.47
CA VAL A 87 9.49 0.29 12.57
C VAL A 87 10.74 -0.20 11.86
N ALA A 88 10.82 0.06 10.55
CA ALA A 88 11.98 -0.31 9.76
C ALA A 88 12.33 0.81 8.76
N VAL A 89 13.44 0.65 8.03
CA VAL A 89 13.93 1.63 7.07
C VAL A 89 14.33 0.96 5.76
N PHE A 90 13.96 1.58 4.65
CA PHE A 90 14.59 1.32 3.35
C PHE A 90 15.67 2.37 3.12
N ASP A 91 16.93 1.97 3.16
CA ASP A 91 18.07 2.86 2.87
C ASP A 91 18.19 3.14 1.37
N ASP A 92 17.82 2.17 0.54
CA ASP A 92 17.83 2.27 -0.92
C ASP A 92 16.49 1.82 -1.52
N PRO A 93 15.43 2.64 -1.40
CA PRO A 93 14.11 2.30 -1.92
C PRO A 93 14.15 2.25 -3.47
N ALA A 94 13.41 1.32 -4.06
CA ALA A 94 13.31 1.16 -5.51
C ALA A 94 12.80 2.43 -6.23
N SER A 95 12.14 3.34 -5.53
CA SER A 95 11.64 4.60 -6.11
C SER A 95 11.56 5.73 -5.08
N GLY A 96 11.80 6.95 -5.56
CA GLY A 96 11.67 8.18 -4.77
C GLY A 96 12.87 8.47 -3.87
N SER A 97 12.69 9.44 -2.97
CA SER A 97 13.76 9.92 -2.08
C SER A 97 14.00 8.94 -0.91
N ARG A 98 15.26 8.84 -0.51
CA ARG A 98 15.76 8.03 0.61
C ARG A 98 16.25 8.89 1.77
N PRO A 99 16.29 8.34 3.01
CA PRO A 99 15.74 7.05 3.43
C PRO A 99 14.20 7.04 3.46
N VAL A 100 13.60 5.84 3.59
CA VAL A 100 12.16 5.68 3.85
C VAL A 100 11.98 4.96 5.16
N VAL A 101 11.37 5.61 6.16
CA VAL A 101 10.97 4.99 7.42
C VAL A 101 9.52 4.56 7.34
N TYR A 102 9.23 3.34 7.76
CA TYR A 102 7.91 2.74 7.63
C TYR A 102 7.57 1.84 8.82
N LEU A 103 6.28 1.59 8.99
CA LEU A 103 5.78 0.53 9.87
C LEU A 103 5.84 -0.79 9.09
N ALA A 104 6.56 -1.76 9.63
CA ALA A 104 6.63 -3.11 9.10
C ALA A 104 5.30 -3.84 9.32
N VAL A 105 4.81 -4.51 8.28
CA VAL A 105 3.52 -5.19 8.29
C VAL A 105 3.70 -6.66 7.97
N GLU A 106 3.10 -7.52 8.78
CA GLU A 106 3.06 -8.96 8.58
C GLU A 106 1.64 -9.41 8.25
N SER A 107 1.48 -10.11 7.14
CA SER A 107 0.22 -10.75 6.76
C SER A 107 0.42 -11.76 5.63
N ALA A 108 0.34 -13.04 5.95
CA ALA A 108 0.39 -14.09 4.94
C ALA A 108 -0.80 -14.00 3.96
N GLY A 109 -1.97 -13.54 4.42
CA GLY A 109 -3.15 -13.34 3.58
C GLY A 109 -2.95 -12.24 2.55
N LEU A 110 -2.40 -11.11 2.98
CA LEU A 110 -2.09 -9.99 2.10
C LEU A 110 -1.05 -10.36 1.04
N VAL A 111 0.02 -11.06 1.43
CA VAL A 111 1.07 -11.50 0.49
C VAL A 111 0.51 -12.48 -0.54
N ARG A 112 -0.35 -13.43 -0.13
CA ARG A 112 -1.00 -14.36 -1.08
C ARG A 112 -1.91 -13.62 -2.06
N LEU A 113 -2.70 -12.66 -1.56
CA LEU A 113 -3.58 -11.86 -2.43
C LEU A 113 -2.74 -11.01 -3.41
N HIS A 114 -1.68 -10.37 -2.92
CA HIS A 114 -0.76 -9.60 -3.77
C HIS A 114 -0.21 -10.46 -4.92
N ARG A 115 0.29 -11.67 -4.63
CA ARG A 115 0.82 -12.58 -5.67
C ARG A 115 -0.24 -12.95 -6.70
N ARG A 116 -1.46 -13.30 -6.27
CA ARG A 116 -2.58 -13.58 -7.20
C ARG A 116 -2.89 -12.41 -8.11
N LEU A 117 -2.83 -11.18 -7.58
CA LEU A 117 -3.04 -9.97 -8.39
C LEU A 117 -1.86 -9.70 -9.34
N CYS A 118 -0.63 -10.00 -8.94
CA CYS A 118 0.52 -9.92 -9.81
C CYS A 118 0.47 -10.97 -10.94
N ASP A 119 -0.04 -12.17 -10.68
CA ASP A 119 -0.26 -13.19 -11.73
C ASP A 119 -1.27 -12.72 -12.78
N ALA A 120 -2.29 -11.95 -12.37
CA ALA A 120 -3.34 -11.46 -13.26
C ALA A 120 -2.97 -10.16 -14.00
N TYR A 121 -2.24 -9.26 -13.37
CA TYR A 121 -1.98 -7.89 -13.87
C TYR A 121 -0.50 -7.57 -14.08
N GLY A 122 0.39 -8.51 -13.79
CA GLY A 122 1.84 -8.29 -13.79
C GLY A 122 2.32 -7.49 -12.55
N PRO A 123 3.55 -7.75 -12.08
CA PRO A 123 4.16 -6.98 -11.00
C PRO A 123 4.84 -5.72 -11.54
N ILE A 124 4.89 -4.67 -10.72
CA ILE A 124 5.77 -3.52 -10.96
C ILE A 124 7.17 -3.89 -10.45
N PRO A 125 8.19 -3.92 -11.34
CA PRO A 125 9.55 -4.32 -10.95
C PRO A 125 10.10 -3.51 -9.78
N GLY A 126 10.76 -4.18 -8.84
CA GLY A 126 11.43 -3.58 -7.69
C GLY A 126 10.53 -3.18 -6.52
N ILE A 127 9.19 -3.27 -6.66
CA ILE A 127 8.24 -2.92 -5.59
C ILE A 127 7.10 -3.90 -5.42
N GLU A 128 6.89 -4.81 -6.37
CA GLU A 128 5.83 -5.81 -6.37
C GLU A 128 6.36 -7.18 -6.74
N GLY A 129 5.52 -8.21 -6.66
CA GLY A 129 5.93 -9.59 -6.88
C GLY A 129 6.80 -10.11 -5.73
N ASP A 130 7.99 -10.60 -6.04
CA ASP A 130 8.92 -11.12 -5.03
C ASP A 130 9.58 -10.01 -4.20
N ASP A 131 9.62 -8.77 -4.73
CA ASP A 131 10.13 -7.58 -4.02
C ASP A 131 9.07 -6.94 -3.10
N TYR A 132 7.86 -7.50 -3.04
CA TYR A 132 6.77 -6.92 -2.26
C TYR A 132 7.00 -7.08 -0.75
N GLU A 133 7.20 -5.96 -0.09
CA GLU A 133 7.27 -5.85 1.36
C GLU A 133 6.08 -5.01 1.86
N PRO A 134 5.09 -5.62 2.55
CA PRO A 134 3.95 -4.89 3.10
C PRO A 134 4.41 -3.85 4.12
N HIS A 135 4.07 -2.59 3.91
CA HIS A 135 4.50 -1.51 4.79
C HIS A 135 3.57 -0.31 4.78
N VAL A 136 3.64 0.49 5.84
CA VAL A 136 2.99 1.79 5.94
C VAL A 136 4.06 2.86 6.06
N THR A 137 4.30 3.64 5.00
CA THR A 137 5.30 4.70 5.01
C THR A 137 4.96 5.79 6.03
N LEU A 138 5.92 6.13 6.90
CA LEU A 138 5.83 7.23 7.87
C LEU A 138 6.47 8.52 7.35
N ALA A 139 7.70 8.42 6.82
CA ALA A 139 8.47 9.56 6.35
C ALA A 139 9.48 9.13 5.28
N ARG A 140 9.96 10.08 4.48
CA ARG A 140 10.98 9.82 3.47
C ARG A 140 11.80 11.05 3.10
N GLY A 141 12.98 10.78 2.56
CA GLY A 141 13.90 11.79 2.04
C GLY A 141 14.55 12.64 3.13
N GLY A 142 15.34 13.63 2.70
CA GLY A 142 16.04 14.53 3.60
C GLY A 142 17.36 13.96 4.13
N SER A 143 17.80 14.56 5.22
CA SER A 143 19.02 14.16 5.93
C SER A 143 18.71 14.06 7.43
N PRO A 144 17.86 13.09 7.83
CA PRO A 144 17.57 12.91 9.24
C PRO A 144 18.86 12.53 10.00
N ASP A 145 18.98 12.99 11.24
CA ASP A 145 20.05 12.56 12.10
C ASP A 145 20.02 11.02 12.26
N PRO A 146 21.18 10.31 12.11
CA PRO A 146 21.23 8.87 12.28
C PRO A 146 20.69 8.36 13.62
N GLY A 147 20.84 9.14 14.69
CA GLY A 147 20.27 8.85 16.01
C GLY A 147 18.74 8.87 15.99
N VAL A 148 18.13 9.83 15.25
CA VAL A 148 16.67 9.89 15.08
C VAL A 148 16.14 8.65 14.34
N VAL A 149 16.84 8.22 13.28
CA VAL A 149 16.46 6.99 12.55
C VAL A 149 16.61 5.77 13.44
N ALA A 150 17.73 5.65 14.18
CA ALA A 150 17.97 4.54 15.09
C ALA A 150 16.91 4.48 16.20
N ASP A 151 16.53 5.60 16.79
CA ASP A 151 15.48 5.70 17.80
C ASP A 151 14.10 5.29 17.27
N LEU A 152 13.79 5.63 16.03
CA LEU A 152 12.56 5.20 15.36
C LEU A 152 12.54 3.67 15.20
N VAL A 153 13.62 3.12 14.66
CA VAL A 153 13.75 1.66 14.46
C VAL A 153 13.74 0.89 15.79
N ALA A 154 14.35 1.46 16.83
CA ALA A 154 14.36 0.88 18.17
C ALA A 154 13.03 1.07 18.93
N SER A 155 12.06 1.80 18.37
CA SER A 155 10.76 2.00 19.02
C SER A 155 10.03 0.68 19.19
N SER A 156 9.69 0.34 20.44
CA SER A 156 8.92 -0.85 20.79
C SER A 156 7.48 -0.48 21.14
N PHE A 157 6.54 -1.26 20.67
CA PHE A 157 5.11 -1.14 20.97
C PHE A 157 4.44 -2.51 20.85
N GLU A 158 3.28 -2.66 21.46
CA GLU A 158 2.48 -3.86 21.28
C GLU A 158 2.01 -3.93 19.82
N PRO A 159 2.15 -5.09 19.13
CA PRO A 159 1.72 -5.25 17.76
C PRO A 159 0.26 -4.86 17.55
N VAL A 160 0.01 -3.98 16.59
CA VAL A 160 -1.35 -3.59 16.21
C VAL A 160 -1.89 -4.62 15.24
N ARG A 161 -2.94 -5.34 15.63
CA ARG A 161 -3.54 -6.41 14.84
C ARG A 161 -4.97 -6.07 14.48
N TRP A 162 -5.37 -6.41 13.24
CA TRP A 162 -6.77 -6.31 12.81
C TRP A 162 -7.08 -7.33 11.73
N ARG A 163 -8.37 -7.57 11.51
CA ARG A 163 -8.86 -8.46 10.47
C ARG A 163 -9.41 -7.62 9.31
N VAL A 164 -9.02 -7.99 8.10
CA VAL A 164 -9.42 -7.33 6.86
C VAL A 164 -10.59 -8.10 6.26
N HIS A 165 -11.69 -7.39 5.98
CA HIS A 165 -12.91 -7.93 5.37
C HIS A 165 -13.23 -7.28 4.03
N ALA A 166 -12.57 -6.18 3.71
CA ALA A 166 -12.75 -5.43 2.47
C ALA A 166 -11.45 -4.72 2.10
N LEU A 167 -11.32 -4.32 0.85
CA LEU A 167 -10.21 -3.54 0.33
C LEU A 167 -10.73 -2.30 -0.41
N ASP A 168 -9.96 -1.22 -0.35
CA ASP A 168 -10.27 0.04 -0.95
C ASP A 168 -9.55 0.23 -2.28
N VAL A 169 -10.28 0.56 -3.34
CA VAL A 169 -9.71 1.10 -4.57
C VAL A 169 -9.47 2.59 -4.34
N TYR A 170 -8.20 2.97 -4.26
CA TYR A 170 -7.77 4.33 -3.97
C TYR A 170 -7.34 5.04 -5.25
N ASP A 171 -7.81 6.28 -5.41
CA ASP A 171 -7.41 7.19 -6.47
C ASP A 171 -6.38 8.20 -5.94
N PRO A 172 -5.10 8.10 -6.35
CA PRO A 172 -4.07 9.00 -5.87
C PRO A 172 -4.17 10.42 -6.42
N ASP A 173 -4.83 10.63 -7.57
CA ASP A 173 -4.95 11.95 -8.17
C ASP A 173 -5.97 12.81 -7.39
N TYR A 174 -7.07 12.20 -6.96
CA TYR A 174 -8.07 12.85 -6.10
C TYR A 174 -7.83 12.61 -4.61
N ARG A 175 -6.88 11.74 -4.26
CA ARG A 175 -6.53 11.36 -2.88
C ARG A 175 -7.73 10.83 -2.08
N GLU A 176 -8.55 10.02 -2.73
CA GLU A 176 -9.78 9.48 -2.13
C GLU A 176 -9.95 7.98 -2.38
N VAL A 177 -10.79 7.37 -1.55
CA VAL A 177 -11.28 6.01 -1.77
C VAL A 177 -12.40 6.10 -2.81
N ALA A 178 -12.14 5.60 -4.02
CA ALA A 178 -13.09 5.61 -5.13
C ALA A 178 -14.10 4.46 -5.05
N ALA A 179 -13.76 3.37 -4.37
CA ALA A 179 -14.64 2.24 -4.12
C ALA A 179 -14.09 1.35 -3.00
N THR A 180 -14.99 0.64 -2.32
CA THR A 180 -14.65 -0.45 -1.39
C THR A 180 -15.23 -1.76 -1.93
N ILE A 181 -14.47 -2.85 -1.85
CA ILE A 181 -14.86 -4.18 -2.33
C ILE A 181 -14.66 -5.18 -1.19
N ASP A 182 -15.72 -5.89 -0.82
CA ASP A 182 -15.70 -6.94 0.21
C ASP A 182 -14.93 -8.19 -0.27
N LEU A 183 -14.31 -8.88 0.72
CA LEU A 183 -13.62 -10.17 0.54
C LEU A 183 -14.60 -11.34 0.66
#